data_1da45677f03ff8b3000a4a5101fd585c
#
_entry.id   1da45677f03ff8b3000a4a5101fd585c
#
_cell.length_a   1.000
_cell.length_b   1.000
_cell.length_c   1.000
_cell.angle_alpha   90.00
_cell.angle_beta   90.00
_cell.angle_gamma   90.00
#
_symmetry.space_group_name_H-M   'P 1'
#
loop_
_entity.id
_entity.type
_entity.pdbx_description
1 polymer ?
#
loop_
_entity_poly.entity_id
_entity_poly.type
_entity_poly.pdbx_seq_one_letter_code
_entity_poly.pdbx_strand_id
1 'polypeptide(L)'
;MDLAFTEQQQAFREEVRSWLAGNVPPEPLQSFDTEEGFIQHRAWEATLNKGRWGMVTWPQVLGGRGCDLIEWLIFEEEYYKIRAPLRVNQNGIFLLGPTLMEYGTEEQKARILPKMANGEEVWAQAWSEPNAGSDMAAIRTTATLEGDKYIINGQKTWSTRAVWADWCFGMFRTDPESERHRGLTFILVPLNSPGITVRPIPQLDGLPGFAEIFFDNVEVGVENRLGDEGAGWSVAMATAGFERGLMLRSPARFQETARRLVELYSANRASADCDPAVKDAVLGAYLDAESYCLATYQTACRLNKGGKIGAESSTNKIFWSELDQNMHATAMSILGARAELLPHAPDAHGVGTWLDGWLFSQSGPIYAGTNEVQRNIIAERMLGMPR
;
A
#
# COMPACT_ATOMS: atom_id res chain seq x y z
N MET A 1 2.06 -30.72 -2.30
CA MET A 1 1.39 -29.57 -1.65
C MET A 1 -0.10 -29.84 -1.82
N ASP A 2 -0.84 -29.85 -0.73
CA ASP A 2 -2.30 -29.92 -0.80
C ASP A 2 -2.81 -28.48 -0.94
N LEU A 3 -3.55 -28.19 -2.00
CA LEU A 3 -4.14 -26.88 -2.30
C LEU A 3 -5.63 -26.83 -1.95
N ALA A 4 -6.19 -27.91 -1.37
CA ALA A 4 -7.58 -27.93 -0.96
C ALA A 4 -7.77 -27.07 0.30
N PHE A 5 -8.79 -26.24 0.28
CA PHE A 5 -9.21 -25.49 1.47
C PHE A 5 -9.94 -26.41 2.44
N THR A 6 -9.70 -26.20 3.73
CA THR A 6 -10.45 -26.89 4.78
C THR A 6 -11.92 -26.47 4.76
N GLU A 7 -12.80 -27.25 5.41
CA GLU A 7 -14.22 -26.89 5.57
C GLU A 7 -14.41 -25.53 6.26
N GLN A 8 -13.56 -25.23 7.27
CA GLN A 8 -13.56 -23.94 7.95
C GLN A 8 -13.20 -22.80 6.99
N GLN A 9 -12.17 -22.96 6.16
CA GLN A 9 -11.76 -21.96 5.18
C GLN A 9 -12.81 -21.76 4.08
N GLN A 10 -13.51 -22.83 3.68
CA GLN A 10 -14.62 -22.73 2.74
C GLN A 10 -15.82 -21.98 3.36
N ALA A 11 -16.16 -22.28 4.62
CA ALA A 11 -17.21 -21.55 5.35
C ALA A 11 -16.86 -20.07 5.52
N PHE A 12 -15.59 -19.76 5.83
CA PHE A 12 -15.10 -18.38 5.89
C PHE A 12 -15.23 -17.67 4.53
N ARG A 13 -14.91 -18.35 3.42
CA ARG A 13 -15.08 -17.80 2.06
C ARG A 13 -16.53 -17.43 1.77
N GLU A 14 -17.48 -18.28 2.14
CA GLU A 14 -18.91 -18.01 1.95
C GLU A 14 -19.39 -16.85 2.85
N GLU A 15 -18.89 -16.74 4.08
CA GLU A 15 -19.18 -15.60 4.96
C GLU A 15 -18.69 -14.29 4.32
N VAL A 16 -17.44 -14.25 3.84
CA VAL A 16 -16.85 -13.09 3.13
C VAL A 16 -17.69 -12.71 1.93
N ARG A 17 -17.98 -13.69 1.06
CA ARG A 17 -18.74 -13.49 -0.18
C ARG A 17 -20.12 -12.92 0.11
N SER A 18 -20.82 -13.52 1.06
CA SER A 18 -22.16 -13.09 1.47
C SER A 18 -22.19 -11.67 2.02
N TRP A 19 -21.18 -11.34 2.87
CA TRP A 19 -21.10 -10.00 3.44
C TRP A 19 -20.76 -8.95 2.36
N LEU A 20 -19.79 -9.23 1.49
CA LEU A 20 -19.40 -8.32 0.41
C LEU A 20 -20.57 -8.07 -0.55
N ALA A 21 -21.31 -9.12 -0.93
CA ALA A 21 -22.48 -9.00 -1.82
C ALA A 21 -23.58 -8.08 -1.26
N GLY A 22 -23.69 -8.02 0.07
CA GLY A 22 -24.68 -7.16 0.74
C GLY A 22 -24.21 -5.74 1.06
N ASN A 23 -22.91 -5.45 0.94
CA ASN A 23 -22.33 -4.18 1.43
C ASN A 23 -21.53 -3.41 0.39
N VAL A 24 -20.99 -4.05 -0.66
CA VAL A 24 -20.26 -3.35 -1.73
C VAL A 24 -21.22 -2.41 -2.46
N PRO A 25 -20.85 -1.13 -2.66
CA PRO A 25 -21.66 -0.19 -3.41
C PRO A 25 -21.96 -0.71 -4.83
N PRO A 26 -23.20 -0.54 -5.34
CA PRO A 26 -23.57 -1.02 -6.68
C PRO A 26 -22.84 -0.27 -7.79
N GLU A 27 -22.48 1.00 -7.55
CA GLU A 27 -21.73 1.83 -8.47
C GLU A 27 -20.29 2.02 -7.98
N PRO A 28 -19.30 2.02 -8.87
CA PRO A 28 -17.92 2.34 -8.52
C PRO A 28 -17.80 3.71 -7.84
N LEU A 29 -17.00 3.78 -6.78
CA LEU A 29 -16.69 5.05 -6.15
C LEU A 29 -15.80 5.90 -7.06
N GLN A 30 -15.82 7.22 -6.87
CA GLN A 30 -14.90 8.13 -7.54
C GLN A 30 -13.45 7.84 -7.13
N SER A 31 -12.48 8.36 -7.90
CA SER A 31 -11.07 8.23 -7.54
C SER A 31 -10.81 8.78 -6.14
N PHE A 32 -10.16 8.00 -5.28
CA PHE A 32 -9.76 8.45 -3.94
C PHE A 32 -8.63 9.51 -3.97
N ASP A 33 -8.12 9.84 -5.14
CA ASP A 33 -7.19 10.96 -5.36
C ASP A 33 -7.95 12.27 -5.72
N THR A 34 -9.27 12.30 -5.50
CA THR A 34 -10.13 13.48 -5.45
C THR A 34 -10.71 13.61 -4.04
N GLU A 35 -11.12 14.83 -3.64
CA GLU A 35 -11.70 15.08 -2.32
C GLU A 35 -12.98 14.27 -2.09
N GLU A 36 -13.90 14.30 -3.07
CA GLU A 36 -15.16 13.57 -2.97
C GLU A 36 -14.94 12.05 -2.93
N GLY A 37 -14.09 11.53 -3.81
CA GLY A 37 -13.76 10.10 -3.81
C GLY A 37 -13.04 9.67 -2.52
N PHE A 38 -12.17 10.51 -1.96
CA PHE A 38 -11.53 10.25 -0.68
C PHE A 38 -12.57 10.10 0.45
N ILE A 39 -13.56 10.99 0.50
CA ILE A 39 -14.67 10.93 1.48
C ILE A 39 -15.48 9.63 1.29
N GLN A 40 -15.80 9.25 0.05
CA GLN A 40 -16.53 8.02 -0.27
C GLN A 40 -15.74 6.78 0.18
N HIS A 41 -14.44 6.70 -0.11
CA HIS A 41 -13.59 5.58 0.31
C HIS A 41 -13.37 5.54 1.82
N ARG A 42 -13.34 6.68 2.49
CA ARG A 42 -13.31 6.78 3.96
C ARG A 42 -14.57 6.21 4.59
N ALA A 43 -15.75 6.49 4.00
CA ALA A 43 -17.02 5.89 4.42
C ALA A 43 -17.04 4.36 4.18
N TRP A 44 -16.37 3.90 3.14
CA TRP A 44 -16.19 2.47 2.89
C TRP A 44 -15.33 1.78 3.96
N GLU A 45 -14.24 2.42 4.43
CA GLU A 45 -13.46 1.91 5.58
C GLU A 45 -14.34 1.73 6.82
N ALA A 46 -15.20 2.72 7.12
CA ALA A 46 -16.15 2.61 8.22
C ALA A 46 -17.15 1.45 8.02
N THR A 47 -17.58 1.22 6.79
CA THR A 47 -18.47 0.08 6.47
C THR A 47 -17.75 -1.26 6.68
N LEU A 48 -16.52 -1.40 6.21
CA LEU A 48 -15.68 -2.58 6.45
C LEU A 48 -15.47 -2.83 7.96
N ASN A 49 -15.27 -1.75 8.74
CA ASN A 49 -15.07 -1.87 10.18
C ASN A 49 -16.29 -2.42 10.91
N LYS A 50 -17.52 -2.13 10.48
CA LYS A 50 -18.74 -2.72 11.07
C LYS A 50 -18.73 -4.24 11.04
N GLY A 51 -18.17 -4.83 9.99
CA GLY A 51 -17.96 -6.28 9.86
C GLY A 51 -16.59 -6.78 10.33
N ARG A 52 -15.71 -5.88 10.79
CA ARG A 52 -14.28 -6.14 11.08
C ARG A 52 -13.51 -6.66 9.87
N TRP A 53 -13.94 -6.32 8.66
CA TRP A 53 -13.32 -6.77 7.41
C TRP A 53 -12.14 -5.88 6.97
N GLY A 54 -12.05 -4.67 7.51
CA GLY A 54 -10.96 -3.75 7.19
C GLY A 54 -9.60 -4.21 7.72
N MET A 55 -9.57 -5.00 8.79
CA MET A 55 -8.37 -5.44 9.50
C MET A 55 -8.49 -6.91 9.92
N VAL A 56 -8.73 -7.79 8.94
CA VAL A 56 -9.02 -9.23 9.17
C VAL A 56 -7.92 -9.93 9.98
N THR A 57 -6.65 -9.56 9.79
CA THR A 57 -5.50 -10.16 10.48
C THR A 57 -5.20 -9.57 11.86
N TRP A 58 -5.78 -8.41 12.21
CA TRP A 58 -5.53 -7.83 13.53
C TRP A 58 -6.11 -8.72 14.64
N PRO A 59 -5.49 -8.74 15.83
CA PRO A 59 -6.02 -9.45 16.97
C PRO A 59 -7.46 -9.00 17.30
N GLN A 60 -8.29 -9.93 17.73
CA GLN A 60 -9.70 -9.64 18.07
C GLN A 60 -9.83 -8.59 19.17
N VAL A 61 -8.92 -8.61 20.13
CA VAL A 61 -8.87 -7.63 21.23
C VAL A 61 -8.57 -6.20 20.78
N LEU A 62 -8.00 -6.06 19.56
CA LEU A 62 -7.70 -4.77 18.92
C LEU A 62 -8.69 -4.44 17.78
N GLY A 63 -9.82 -5.11 17.72
CA GLY A 63 -10.89 -4.84 16.78
C GLY A 63 -10.83 -5.64 15.48
N GLY A 64 -9.80 -6.46 15.25
CA GLY A 64 -9.70 -7.34 14.10
C GLY A 64 -10.50 -8.63 14.21
N ARG A 65 -10.31 -9.53 13.25
CA ARG A 65 -10.94 -10.85 13.24
C ARG A 65 -10.00 -11.96 13.75
N GLY A 66 -8.69 -11.68 13.87
CA GLY A 66 -7.68 -12.66 14.26
C GLY A 66 -7.44 -13.72 13.19
N CYS A 67 -7.75 -13.44 11.94
CA CYS A 67 -7.57 -14.35 10.83
C CYS A 67 -6.10 -14.61 10.56
N ASP A 68 -5.80 -15.83 10.14
CA ASP A 68 -4.47 -16.18 9.66
C ASP A 68 -4.24 -15.67 8.23
N LEU A 69 -3.03 -15.89 7.69
CA LEU A 69 -2.67 -15.39 6.36
C LEU A 69 -3.39 -16.14 5.21
N ILE A 70 -3.87 -17.35 5.43
CA ILE A 70 -4.67 -18.07 4.42
C ILE A 70 -6.08 -17.50 4.38
N GLU A 71 -6.68 -17.25 5.54
CA GLU A 71 -8.00 -16.59 5.63
C GLU A 71 -7.92 -15.17 5.06
N TRP A 72 -6.81 -14.44 5.31
CA TRP A 72 -6.58 -13.14 4.66
C TRP A 72 -6.53 -13.26 3.13
N LEU A 73 -5.82 -14.24 2.56
CA LEU A 73 -5.78 -14.46 1.11
C LEU A 73 -7.18 -14.77 0.55
N ILE A 74 -7.96 -15.60 1.25
CA ILE A 74 -9.35 -15.90 0.88
C ILE A 74 -10.20 -14.61 0.87
N PHE A 75 -10.06 -13.75 1.89
CA PHE A 75 -10.75 -12.46 1.93
C PHE A 75 -10.37 -11.59 0.74
N GLU A 76 -9.08 -11.45 0.44
CA GLU A 76 -8.60 -10.63 -0.68
C GLU A 76 -9.09 -11.15 -2.05
N GLU A 77 -9.12 -12.47 -2.24
CA GLU A 77 -9.67 -13.06 -3.47
C GLU A 77 -11.14 -12.66 -3.69
N GLU A 78 -11.99 -12.79 -2.67
CA GLU A 78 -13.40 -12.42 -2.79
C GLU A 78 -13.57 -10.90 -2.90
N TYR A 79 -12.72 -10.12 -2.21
CA TYR A 79 -12.73 -8.65 -2.25
C TYR A 79 -12.43 -8.10 -3.64
N TYR A 80 -11.36 -8.56 -4.28
CA TYR A 80 -10.99 -8.11 -5.63
C TYR A 80 -11.90 -8.69 -6.70
N LYS A 81 -12.37 -9.93 -6.53
CA LYS A 81 -13.29 -10.58 -7.47
C LYS A 81 -14.62 -9.83 -7.62
N ILE A 82 -15.16 -9.28 -6.52
CA ILE A 82 -16.38 -8.45 -6.56
C ILE A 82 -16.09 -6.99 -6.94
N ARG A 83 -14.81 -6.65 -7.16
CA ARG A 83 -14.36 -5.27 -7.46
C ARG A 83 -14.75 -4.28 -6.37
N ALA A 84 -14.61 -4.68 -5.11
CA ALA A 84 -14.87 -3.81 -3.97
C ALA A 84 -13.97 -2.55 -4.02
N PRO A 85 -14.42 -1.41 -3.42
CA PRO A 85 -13.68 -0.15 -3.45
C PRO A 85 -12.27 -0.28 -2.88
N LEU A 86 -11.31 0.42 -3.48
CA LEU A 86 -9.93 0.44 -2.99
C LEU A 86 -9.86 1.01 -1.56
N ARG A 87 -8.85 0.57 -0.81
CA ARG A 87 -8.65 0.93 0.60
C ARG A 87 -7.89 2.27 0.70
N VAL A 88 -8.53 3.28 1.28
CA VAL A 88 -7.93 4.64 1.39
C VAL A 88 -6.91 4.72 2.53
N ASN A 89 -7.10 3.95 3.61
CA ASN A 89 -6.25 3.96 4.80
C ASN A 89 -5.21 2.82 4.83
N GLN A 90 -4.71 2.40 3.67
CA GLN A 90 -3.72 1.31 3.57
C GLN A 90 -2.46 1.57 4.43
N ASN A 91 -1.93 2.80 4.41
CA ASN A 91 -0.75 3.16 5.17
C ASN A 91 -1.00 3.06 6.69
N GLY A 92 -2.20 3.45 7.14
CA GLY A 92 -2.61 3.27 8.52
C GLY A 92 -2.74 1.78 8.87
N ILE A 93 -3.64 1.08 8.19
CA ILE A 93 -4.05 -0.27 8.58
C ILE A 93 -2.96 -1.34 8.38
N PHE A 94 -2.20 -1.27 7.27
CA PHE A 94 -1.25 -2.31 6.91
C PHE A 94 0.21 -2.00 7.26
N LEU A 95 0.55 -0.72 7.52
CA LEU A 95 1.90 -0.31 7.90
C LEU A 95 1.96 0.18 9.36
N LEU A 96 1.28 1.29 9.66
CA LEU A 96 1.34 1.87 11.00
C LEU A 96 0.64 1.00 12.04
N GLY A 97 -0.50 0.40 11.73
CA GLY A 97 -1.25 -0.44 12.68
C GLY A 97 -0.39 -1.57 13.28
N PRO A 98 0.20 -2.47 12.47
CA PRO A 98 1.12 -3.49 12.96
C PRO A 98 2.33 -2.91 13.70
N THR A 99 2.91 -1.81 13.21
CA THR A 99 4.03 -1.12 13.88
C THR A 99 3.62 -0.59 15.24
N LEU A 100 2.42 -0.01 15.34
CA LEU A 100 1.86 0.48 16.59
C LEU A 100 1.58 -0.65 17.60
N MET A 101 1.11 -1.81 17.11
CA MET A 101 0.90 -3.00 17.95
C MET A 101 2.21 -3.50 18.56
N GLU A 102 3.34 -3.38 17.85
CA GLU A 102 4.65 -3.84 18.29
C GLU A 102 5.38 -2.82 19.20
N TYR A 103 5.35 -1.53 18.81
CA TYR A 103 6.17 -0.47 19.43
C TYR A 103 5.37 0.56 20.24
N GLY A 104 4.05 0.58 20.09
CA GLY A 104 3.19 1.57 20.74
C GLY A 104 2.90 1.25 22.21
N THR A 105 2.67 2.30 23.00
CA THR A 105 2.12 2.14 24.35
C THR A 105 0.65 1.72 24.29
N GLU A 106 0.12 1.21 25.40
CA GLU A 106 -1.29 0.81 25.48
C GLU A 106 -2.23 2.02 25.28
N GLU A 107 -1.83 3.21 25.73
CA GLU A 107 -2.55 4.46 25.52
C GLU A 107 -2.59 4.85 24.04
N GLN A 108 -1.44 4.71 23.34
CA GLN A 108 -1.37 4.97 21.89
C GLN A 108 -2.26 3.98 21.11
N LYS A 109 -2.19 2.69 21.42
CA LYS A 109 -3.03 1.66 20.80
C LYS A 109 -4.51 1.94 21.03
N ALA A 110 -4.91 2.23 22.25
CA ALA A 110 -6.30 2.52 22.60
C ALA A 110 -6.84 3.79 21.93
N ARG A 111 -6.00 4.82 21.75
CA ARG A 111 -6.36 6.08 21.11
C ARG A 111 -6.45 5.98 19.59
N ILE A 112 -5.51 5.28 18.95
CA ILE A 112 -5.28 5.37 17.50
C ILE A 112 -5.98 4.22 16.74
N LEU A 113 -5.81 2.97 17.19
CA LEU A 113 -6.27 1.82 16.41
C LEU A 113 -7.78 1.83 16.10
N PRO A 114 -8.68 2.19 17.05
CA PRO A 114 -10.11 2.23 16.74
C PRO A 114 -10.47 3.27 15.68
N LYS A 115 -9.89 4.45 15.74
CA LYS A 115 -10.14 5.54 14.79
C LYS A 115 -9.56 5.24 13.42
N MET A 116 -8.36 4.66 13.39
CA MET A 116 -7.71 4.18 12.16
C MET A 116 -8.58 3.12 11.47
N ALA A 117 -9.07 2.15 12.23
CA ALA A 117 -9.90 1.05 11.73
C ALA A 117 -11.24 1.53 11.16
N ASN A 118 -11.83 2.56 11.76
CA ASN A 118 -13.12 3.13 11.37
C ASN A 118 -13.01 4.22 10.29
N GLY A 119 -11.81 4.54 9.82
CA GLY A 119 -11.59 5.60 8.85
C GLY A 119 -11.77 7.02 9.42
N GLU A 120 -11.90 7.18 10.75
CA GLU A 120 -11.94 8.50 11.39
C GLU A 120 -10.59 9.21 11.35
N GLU A 121 -9.52 8.45 11.33
CA GLU A 121 -8.17 8.96 11.13
C GLU A 121 -7.49 8.19 9.99
N VAL A 122 -7.18 8.90 8.90
CA VAL A 122 -6.42 8.39 7.76
C VAL A 122 -4.97 8.86 7.85
N TRP A 123 -4.04 7.96 7.56
CA TRP A 123 -2.62 8.12 7.84
C TRP A 123 -1.78 8.18 6.57
N ALA A 124 -0.99 9.23 6.42
CA ALA A 124 0.00 9.36 5.37
C ALA A 124 1.40 8.93 5.86
N GLN A 125 2.20 8.36 4.97
CA GLN A 125 3.60 8.05 5.26
C GLN A 125 4.48 9.24 4.88
N ALA A 126 5.24 9.78 5.84
CA ALA A 126 6.11 10.96 5.68
C ALA A 126 7.59 10.57 5.86
N TRP A 127 8.14 9.78 4.95
CA TRP A 127 9.50 9.24 5.05
C TRP A 127 10.48 9.98 4.15
N SER A 128 10.23 9.94 2.85
CA SER A 128 11.14 10.51 1.84
C SER A 128 11.26 12.03 1.98
N GLU A 129 12.43 12.55 1.63
CA GLU A 129 12.73 13.97 1.49
C GLU A 129 13.26 14.24 0.07
N PRO A 130 13.30 15.48 -0.41
CA PRO A 130 13.75 15.78 -1.78
C PRO A 130 15.11 15.16 -2.14
N ASN A 131 16.02 15.02 -1.17
CA ASN A 131 17.35 14.45 -1.35
C ASN A 131 17.55 13.10 -0.63
N ALA A 132 16.50 12.48 -0.10
CA ALA A 132 16.58 11.23 0.66
C ALA A 132 15.38 10.33 0.34
N GLY A 133 15.47 9.57 -0.75
CA GLY A 133 14.54 8.53 -1.14
C GLY A 133 15.11 7.14 -0.87
N SER A 134 15.85 6.56 -1.83
CA SER A 134 16.51 5.26 -1.65
C SER A 134 17.55 5.27 -0.53
N ASP A 135 18.27 6.38 -0.32
CA ASP A 135 19.10 6.60 0.86
C ASP A 135 18.30 7.28 1.98
N MET A 136 17.34 6.55 2.52
CA MET A 136 16.46 7.04 3.59
C MET A 136 17.20 7.41 4.88
N ALA A 137 18.40 6.86 5.10
CA ALA A 137 19.25 7.22 6.25
C ALA A 137 19.81 8.65 6.17
N ALA A 138 19.73 9.30 4.99
CA ALA A 138 20.20 10.66 4.76
C ALA A 138 19.17 11.75 5.05
N ILE A 139 18.01 11.42 5.65
CA ILE A 139 16.97 12.40 6.00
C ILE A 139 17.52 13.47 6.94
N ARG A 140 17.01 14.70 6.76
CA ARG A 140 17.49 15.91 7.45
C ARG A 140 16.41 16.68 8.19
N THR A 141 15.14 16.38 7.98
CA THR A 141 14.04 17.00 8.73
C THR A 141 14.27 16.75 10.21
N THR A 142 14.42 17.82 10.99
CA THR A 142 14.77 17.77 12.41
C THR A 142 13.54 17.69 13.30
N ALA A 143 13.72 17.15 14.50
CA ALA A 143 12.74 17.22 15.60
C ALA A 143 13.51 17.45 16.90
N THR A 144 13.61 18.69 17.34
CA THR A 144 14.32 19.08 18.56
C THR A 144 13.41 18.91 19.75
N LEU A 145 13.86 18.19 20.77
CA LEU A 145 13.10 18.01 22.03
C LEU A 145 13.21 19.27 22.89
N GLU A 146 12.09 19.89 23.20
CA GLU A 146 11.96 21.05 24.09
C GLU A 146 10.90 20.77 25.17
N GLY A 147 11.36 20.42 26.35
CA GLY A 147 10.46 20.02 27.45
C GLY A 147 9.72 18.74 27.13
N ASP A 148 8.40 18.83 26.97
CA ASP A 148 7.50 17.70 26.70
C ASP A 148 7.02 17.66 25.23
N LYS A 149 7.68 18.37 24.32
CA LYS A 149 7.32 18.42 22.90
C LYS A 149 8.55 18.43 22.00
N TYR A 150 8.34 17.97 20.77
CA TYR A 150 9.27 18.10 19.67
C TYR A 150 8.93 19.34 18.83
N ILE A 151 9.94 20.10 18.44
CA ILE A 151 9.84 21.18 17.45
C ILE A 151 10.37 20.65 16.14
N ILE A 152 9.48 20.48 15.16
CA ILE A 152 9.80 19.87 13.86
C ILE A 152 10.01 20.94 12.81
N ASN A 153 11.15 20.82 12.07
CA ASN A 153 11.51 21.70 10.95
C ASN A 153 12.03 20.90 9.77
N GLY A 154 11.54 21.17 8.56
CA GLY A 154 12.01 20.56 7.34
C GLY A 154 10.91 20.23 6.33
N GLN A 155 11.15 19.23 5.49
CA GLN A 155 10.25 18.88 4.40
C GLN A 155 10.23 17.38 4.16
N LYS A 156 9.02 16.84 3.93
CA LYS A 156 8.81 15.49 3.41
C LYS A 156 8.18 15.56 2.02
N THR A 157 8.40 14.53 1.20
CA THR A 157 7.86 14.46 -0.16
C THR A 157 7.31 13.07 -0.46
N TRP A 158 6.51 12.96 -1.52
CA TRP A 158 5.87 11.71 -1.96
C TRP A 158 4.96 11.07 -0.90
N SER A 159 4.37 11.90 -0.04
CA SER A 159 3.46 11.43 1.00
C SER A 159 2.10 11.12 0.40
N THR A 160 1.78 9.84 0.31
CA THR A 160 0.56 9.34 -0.33
C THR A 160 -0.69 9.92 0.34
N ARG A 161 -1.53 10.61 -0.43
CA ARG A 161 -2.81 11.21 -0.04
C ARG A 161 -2.74 12.15 1.17
N ALA A 162 -1.56 12.69 1.49
CA ALA A 162 -1.40 13.61 2.61
C ALA A 162 -2.26 14.89 2.49
N VAL A 163 -2.73 15.22 1.29
CA VAL A 163 -3.65 16.35 1.04
C VAL A 163 -4.95 16.23 1.85
N TRP A 164 -5.42 14.99 2.06
CA TRP A 164 -6.69 14.73 2.78
C TRP A 164 -6.51 13.86 4.03
N ALA A 165 -5.29 13.39 4.31
CA ALA A 165 -5.01 12.61 5.51
C ALA A 165 -5.08 13.47 6.76
N ASP A 166 -5.44 12.86 7.90
CA ASP A 166 -5.54 13.54 9.19
C ASP A 166 -4.18 13.58 9.89
N TRP A 167 -3.36 12.56 9.69
CA TRP A 167 -2.07 12.37 10.34
C TRP A 167 -1.01 11.89 9.36
N CYS A 168 0.24 12.13 9.70
CA CYS A 168 1.34 11.41 9.09
C CYS A 168 2.23 10.73 10.14
N PHE A 169 2.96 9.71 9.71
CA PHE A 169 3.98 9.05 10.50
C PHE A 169 5.31 9.06 9.76
N GLY A 170 6.38 9.34 10.47
CA GLY A 170 7.68 9.47 9.83
C GLY A 170 8.86 9.42 10.76
N MET A 171 10.06 9.40 10.15
CA MET A 171 11.32 9.53 10.85
C MET A 171 11.82 10.96 10.79
N PHE A 172 12.32 11.43 11.92
CA PHE A 172 12.86 12.76 12.10
C PHE A 172 14.22 12.69 12.81
N ARG A 173 15.12 13.60 12.50
CA ARG A 173 16.44 13.66 13.13
C ARG A 173 16.33 14.39 14.46
N THR A 174 16.45 13.64 15.54
CA THR A 174 16.41 14.18 16.93
C THR A 174 17.82 14.43 17.50
N ASP A 175 18.83 13.73 16.99
CA ASP A 175 20.22 13.99 17.33
C ASP A 175 20.99 14.48 16.07
N PRO A 176 21.28 15.79 15.97
CA PRO A 176 21.96 16.39 14.81
C PRO A 176 23.45 15.99 14.72
N GLU A 177 24.06 15.58 15.82
CA GLU A 177 25.48 15.15 15.86
C GLU A 177 25.66 13.70 15.39
N SER A 178 24.55 12.96 15.24
CA SER A 178 24.58 11.57 14.79
C SER A 178 24.54 11.48 13.26
N GLU A 179 25.07 10.38 12.74
CA GLU A 179 25.11 10.14 11.30
C GLU A 179 24.16 9.01 10.87
N ARG A 180 23.65 9.16 9.65
CA ARG A 180 22.86 8.16 8.94
C ARG A 180 21.64 7.68 9.75
N HIS A 181 21.57 6.39 10.03
CA HIS A 181 20.43 5.75 10.71
C HIS A 181 20.41 5.96 12.24
N ARG A 182 21.45 6.54 12.82
CA ARG A 182 21.47 6.88 14.23
C ARG A 182 20.75 8.20 14.48
N GLY A 183 20.27 8.43 15.71
CA GLY A 183 19.63 9.68 16.11
C GLY A 183 18.37 10.04 15.33
N LEU A 184 17.68 9.02 14.81
CA LEU A 184 16.39 9.15 14.18
C LEU A 184 15.31 8.67 15.14
N THR A 185 14.22 9.43 15.23
CA THR A 185 13.05 9.09 16.07
C THR A 185 11.82 8.98 15.20
N PHE A 186 10.96 8.01 15.48
CA PHE A 186 9.70 7.83 14.77
C PHE A 186 8.59 8.61 15.49
N ILE A 187 7.96 9.54 14.78
CA ILE A 187 6.97 10.47 15.36
C ILE A 187 5.69 10.46 14.52
N LEU A 188 4.56 10.49 15.21
CA LEU A 188 3.22 10.61 14.65
C LEU A 188 2.83 12.10 14.69
N VAL A 189 2.47 12.69 13.56
CA VAL A 189 2.25 14.14 13.44
C VAL A 189 0.85 14.43 12.91
N PRO A 190 0.00 15.19 13.64
CA PRO A 190 -1.29 15.66 13.11
C PRO A 190 -1.04 16.66 11.97
N LEU A 191 -1.63 16.41 10.80
CA LEU A 191 -1.41 17.27 9.63
C LEU A 191 -2.11 18.64 9.70
N ASN A 192 -3.02 18.82 10.64
CA ASN A 192 -3.67 20.09 10.93
C ASN A 192 -2.94 20.97 11.97
N SER A 193 -1.73 20.56 12.41
CA SER A 193 -0.93 21.35 13.37
C SER A 193 -0.49 22.69 12.79
N PRO A 194 -0.46 23.77 13.59
CA PRO A 194 0.13 25.04 13.17
C PRO A 194 1.56 24.85 12.66
N GLY A 195 1.93 25.55 11.59
CA GLY A 195 3.24 25.43 10.95
C GLY A 195 3.35 24.32 9.89
N ILE A 196 2.31 23.50 9.70
CA ILE A 196 2.27 22.54 8.61
C ILE A 196 1.66 23.16 7.35
N THR A 197 2.35 22.94 6.21
CA THR A 197 1.79 23.21 4.88
C THR A 197 1.87 21.93 4.06
N VAL A 198 0.71 21.44 3.61
CA VAL A 198 0.63 20.30 2.70
C VAL A 198 0.43 20.82 1.28
N ARG A 199 1.35 20.51 0.37
CA ARG A 199 1.30 20.93 -1.03
C ARG A 199 1.10 19.71 -1.93
N PRO A 200 -0.01 19.65 -2.70
CA PRO A 200 -0.26 18.54 -3.61
C PRO A 200 0.80 18.47 -4.71
N ILE A 201 1.15 17.25 -5.10
CA ILE A 201 2.00 16.95 -6.26
C ILE A 201 1.07 16.42 -7.35
N PRO A 202 0.82 17.19 -8.43
CA PRO A 202 0.06 16.71 -9.57
C PRO A 202 0.80 15.53 -10.23
N GLN A 203 0.08 14.44 -10.47
CA GLN A 203 0.57 13.28 -11.21
C GLN A 203 0.30 13.42 -12.70
N LEU A 204 0.69 12.42 -13.49
CA LEU A 204 0.49 12.43 -14.95
C LEU A 204 -0.99 12.39 -15.36
N ASP A 205 -1.86 11.86 -14.51
CA ASP A 205 -3.32 11.90 -14.65
C ASP A 205 -3.95 13.23 -14.25
N GLY A 206 -3.15 14.17 -13.70
CA GLY A 206 -3.58 15.46 -13.20
C GLY A 206 -4.11 15.45 -11.76
N LEU A 207 -4.20 14.28 -11.11
CA LEU A 207 -4.73 14.15 -9.75
C LEU A 207 -3.61 14.25 -8.69
N PRO A 208 -3.90 14.79 -7.49
CA PRO A 208 -2.91 14.97 -6.42
C PRO A 208 -2.81 13.76 -5.51
N GLY A 209 -2.46 12.58 -6.02
CA GLY A 209 -2.30 11.35 -5.23
C GLY A 209 -1.15 11.38 -4.24
N PHE A 210 -0.20 12.33 -4.38
CA PHE A 210 0.91 12.56 -3.46
C PHE A 210 1.01 14.02 -3.04
N ALA A 211 1.75 14.27 -1.97
CA ALA A 211 2.01 15.63 -1.49
C ALA A 211 3.43 15.78 -0.93
N GLU A 212 3.87 17.04 -0.88
CA GLU A 212 4.94 17.52 -0.02
C GLU A 212 4.35 18.01 1.29
N ILE A 213 5.05 17.79 2.38
CA ILE A 213 4.69 18.27 3.71
C ILE A 213 5.83 19.14 4.21
N PHE A 214 5.55 20.42 4.46
CA PHE A 214 6.50 21.37 5.02
C PHE A 214 6.21 21.54 6.50
N PHE A 215 7.25 21.54 7.30
CA PHE A 215 7.22 21.74 8.75
C PHE A 215 8.00 23.02 9.09
N ASP A 216 7.34 23.99 9.69
CA ASP A 216 7.92 25.25 10.15
C ASP A 216 7.58 25.43 11.63
N ASN A 217 8.52 25.09 12.51
CA ASN A 217 8.38 25.12 13.97
C ASN A 217 7.11 24.40 14.48
N VAL A 218 6.85 23.21 13.94
CA VAL A 218 5.68 22.42 14.28
C VAL A 218 5.88 21.77 15.64
N GLU A 219 4.97 22.03 16.57
CA GLU A 219 4.99 21.47 17.94
C GLU A 219 4.22 20.14 17.97
N VAL A 220 4.88 19.08 18.45
CA VAL A 220 4.28 17.75 18.60
C VAL A 220 4.66 17.18 19.97
N GLY A 221 3.66 16.82 20.78
CA GLY A 221 3.88 16.27 22.12
C GLY A 221 4.63 14.93 22.10
N VAL A 222 5.44 14.67 23.12
CA VAL A 222 6.25 13.45 23.24
C VAL A 222 5.43 12.15 23.27
N GLU A 223 4.16 12.23 23.62
CA GLU A 223 3.20 11.12 23.60
C GLU A 223 2.92 10.60 22.18
N ASN A 224 3.32 11.34 21.14
CA ASN A 224 3.23 10.94 19.75
C ASN A 224 4.53 10.31 19.21
N ARG A 225 5.55 10.12 20.05
CA ARG A 225 6.73 9.33 19.71
C ARG A 225 6.37 7.85 19.75
N LEU A 226 6.73 7.12 18.71
CA LEU A 226 6.54 5.68 18.63
C LEU A 226 7.87 4.96 18.87
N GLY A 227 7.93 4.16 19.92
CA GLY A 227 9.17 3.56 20.42
C GLY A 227 10.06 4.56 21.16
N ASP A 228 11.32 4.17 21.43
CA ASP A 228 12.29 5.01 22.13
C ASP A 228 12.88 6.12 21.25
N GLU A 229 13.33 7.21 21.89
CA GLU A 229 14.07 8.25 21.20
C GLU A 229 15.37 7.68 20.61
N GLY A 230 15.69 8.07 19.40
CA GLY A 230 16.83 7.53 18.66
C GLY A 230 16.63 6.13 18.07
N ALA A 231 15.54 5.43 18.39
CA ALA A 231 15.22 4.10 17.87
C ALA A 231 14.39 4.11 16.57
N GLY A 232 14.13 5.28 15.98
CA GLY A 232 13.24 5.44 14.81
C GLY A 232 13.63 4.60 13.61
N TRP A 233 14.93 4.33 13.41
CA TRP A 233 15.37 3.46 12.33
C TRP A 233 14.87 2.01 12.50
N SER A 234 14.94 1.44 13.71
CA SER A 234 14.45 0.09 13.96
C SER A 234 12.94 -0.02 13.79
N VAL A 235 12.19 1.00 14.25
CA VAL A 235 10.74 1.09 14.05
C VAL A 235 10.39 1.18 12.57
N ALA A 236 11.11 2.02 11.80
CA ALA A 236 10.91 2.13 10.37
C ALA A 236 11.26 0.83 9.62
N MET A 237 12.30 0.11 10.03
CA MET A 237 12.64 -1.18 9.41
C MET A 237 11.58 -2.27 9.69
N ALA A 238 10.96 -2.28 10.85
CA ALA A 238 9.81 -3.13 11.14
C ALA A 238 8.62 -2.74 10.25
N THR A 239 8.29 -1.45 10.15
CA THR A 239 7.25 -0.92 9.23
C THR A 239 7.53 -1.32 7.78
N ALA A 240 8.78 -1.18 7.31
CA ALA A 240 9.19 -1.62 5.97
C ALA A 240 9.11 -3.15 5.80
N GLY A 241 9.25 -3.91 6.88
CA GLY A 241 8.99 -5.34 6.91
C GLY A 241 7.53 -5.67 6.61
N PHE A 242 6.60 -4.93 7.18
CA PHE A 242 5.17 -5.04 6.87
C PHE A 242 4.85 -4.58 5.44
N GLU A 243 5.51 -3.53 4.94
CA GLU A 243 5.37 -3.05 3.56
C GLU A 243 5.81 -4.11 2.54
N ARG A 244 6.92 -4.82 2.80
CA ARG A 244 7.40 -5.94 1.99
C ARG A 244 6.62 -7.23 2.29
N GLY A 245 5.79 -7.21 3.32
CA GLY A 245 4.87 -8.28 3.66
C GLY A 245 3.79 -8.46 2.59
N LEU A 246 3.02 -9.53 2.74
CA LEU A 246 2.02 -9.96 1.76
C LEU A 246 0.87 -8.95 1.61
N MET A 247 0.53 -8.20 2.69
CA MET A 247 -0.75 -7.52 2.81
C MET A 247 -0.93 -6.28 1.93
N LEU A 248 0.13 -5.56 1.55
CA LEU A 248 0.02 -4.38 0.68
C LEU A 248 -0.02 -4.72 -0.81
N ARG A 249 0.36 -5.93 -1.18
CA ARG A 249 0.45 -6.36 -2.58
C ARG A 249 -0.23 -7.70 -2.75
N SER A 250 -1.52 -7.69 -2.44
CA SER A 250 -2.38 -8.86 -2.59
C SER A 250 -2.28 -9.46 -3.99
N PRO A 251 -2.06 -10.77 -4.11
CA PRO A 251 -2.03 -11.43 -5.42
C PRO A 251 -3.38 -11.34 -6.12
N ALA A 252 -4.48 -11.28 -5.38
CA ALA A 252 -5.82 -11.16 -5.93
C ALA A 252 -6.02 -9.89 -6.76
N ARG A 253 -5.33 -8.78 -6.43
CA ARG A 253 -5.30 -7.58 -7.26
C ARG A 253 -4.77 -7.87 -8.67
N PHE A 254 -3.66 -8.58 -8.77
CA PHE A 254 -3.03 -8.90 -10.05
C PHE A 254 -3.84 -9.94 -10.83
N GLN A 255 -4.43 -10.93 -10.13
CA GLN A 255 -5.36 -11.89 -10.75
C GLN A 255 -6.58 -11.19 -11.34
N GLU A 256 -7.18 -10.22 -10.63
CA GLU A 256 -8.30 -9.43 -11.15
C GLU A 256 -7.87 -8.57 -12.35
N THR A 257 -6.70 -7.93 -12.29
CA THR A 257 -6.16 -7.17 -13.43
C THR A 257 -5.93 -8.09 -14.64
N ALA A 258 -5.35 -9.27 -14.44
CA ALA A 258 -5.14 -10.25 -15.51
C ALA A 258 -6.46 -10.75 -16.09
N ARG A 259 -7.48 -11.00 -15.26
CA ARG A 259 -8.83 -11.39 -15.71
C ARG A 259 -9.47 -10.29 -16.55
N ARG A 260 -9.40 -9.03 -16.13
CA ARG A 260 -9.86 -7.89 -16.92
C ARG A 260 -9.11 -7.75 -18.22
N LEU A 261 -7.80 -8.05 -18.25
CA LEU A 261 -7.01 -8.05 -19.48
C LEU A 261 -7.48 -9.13 -20.45
N VAL A 262 -7.81 -10.33 -19.97
CA VAL A 262 -8.43 -11.39 -20.78
C VAL A 262 -9.80 -10.96 -21.33
N GLU A 263 -10.64 -10.31 -20.50
CA GLU A 263 -11.93 -9.75 -20.92
C GLU A 263 -11.73 -8.70 -22.02
N LEU A 264 -10.78 -7.78 -21.85
CA LEU A 264 -10.44 -6.74 -22.81
C LEU A 264 -9.99 -7.35 -24.15
N TYR A 265 -9.06 -8.33 -24.10
CA TYR A 265 -8.61 -9.04 -25.30
C TYR A 265 -9.76 -9.74 -26.01
N SER A 266 -10.62 -10.44 -25.25
CA SER A 266 -11.75 -11.18 -25.83
C SER A 266 -12.75 -10.26 -26.53
N ALA A 267 -13.02 -9.09 -25.95
CA ALA A 267 -13.92 -8.08 -26.52
C ALA A 267 -13.36 -7.44 -27.80
N ASN A 268 -12.02 -7.41 -27.97
CA ASN A 268 -11.34 -6.82 -29.11
C ASN A 268 -10.80 -7.86 -30.13
N ARG A 269 -11.05 -9.15 -29.90
CA ARG A 269 -10.50 -10.26 -30.69
C ARG A 269 -10.88 -10.23 -32.17
N ALA A 270 -12.03 -9.66 -32.49
CA ALA A 270 -12.53 -9.56 -33.87
C ALA A 270 -11.94 -8.39 -34.65
N SER A 271 -11.18 -7.49 -34.02
CA SER A 271 -10.48 -6.43 -34.73
C SER A 271 -9.28 -7.02 -35.49
N ALA A 272 -9.15 -6.71 -36.74
CA ALA A 272 -8.10 -7.23 -37.68
C ALA A 272 -6.66 -6.86 -37.21
N ASP A 273 -6.52 -6.05 -36.15
CA ASP A 273 -5.26 -5.50 -35.65
C ASP A 273 -4.70 -6.24 -34.42
N CYS A 274 -5.32 -7.36 -33.99
CA CYS A 274 -4.76 -8.15 -32.89
C CYS A 274 -3.52 -8.93 -33.34
N ASP A 275 -2.35 -8.36 -33.07
CA ASP A 275 -1.06 -9.04 -33.25
C ASP A 275 -1.06 -10.36 -32.44
N PRO A 276 -0.64 -11.52 -33.01
CA PRO A 276 -0.44 -12.76 -32.28
C PRO A 276 0.40 -12.61 -31.01
N ALA A 277 1.38 -11.70 -31.01
CA ALA A 277 2.19 -11.37 -29.83
C ALA A 277 1.36 -10.83 -28.66
N VAL A 278 0.27 -10.14 -28.92
CA VAL A 278 -0.65 -9.64 -27.88
C VAL A 278 -1.35 -10.79 -27.17
N LYS A 279 -1.76 -11.82 -27.90
CA LYS A 279 -2.34 -13.04 -27.31
C LYS A 279 -1.36 -13.72 -26.36
N ASP A 280 -0.11 -13.86 -26.77
CA ASP A 280 0.93 -14.49 -25.95
C ASP A 280 1.23 -13.63 -24.71
N ALA A 281 1.24 -12.30 -24.82
CA ALA A 281 1.39 -11.38 -23.71
C ALA A 281 0.23 -11.50 -22.69
N VAL A 282 -1.02 -11.60 -23.17
CA VAL A 282 -2.21 -11.80 -22.31
C VAL A 282 -2.13 -13.14 -21.57
N LEU A 283 -1.76 -14.22 -22.27
CA LEU A 283 -1.59 -15.54 -21.65
C LEU A 283 -0.44 -15.55 -20.64
N GLY A 284 0.70 -14.92 -20.98
CA GLY A 284 1.83 -14.76 -20.07
C GLY A 284 1.43 -14.02 -18.80
N ALA A 285 0.75 -12.88 -18.93
CA ALA A 285 0.28 -12.09 -17.80
C ALA A 285 -0.67 -12.89 -16.87
N TYR A 286 -1.58 -13.67 -17.44
CA TYR A 286 -2.47 -14.54 -16.67
C TYR A 286 -1.69 -15.60 -15.89
N LEU A 287 -0.76 -16.32 -16.56
CA LEU A 287 0.07 -17.33 -15.92
C LEU A 287 0.99 -16.74 -14.82
N ASP A 288 1.53 -15.57 -15.05
CA ASP A 288 2.36 -14.86 -14.08
C ASP A 288 1.54 -14.42 -12.84
N ALA A 289 0.31 -13.94 -13.04
CA ALA A 289 -0.58 -13.60 -11.92
C ALA A 289 -0.92 -14.83 -11.06
N GLU A 290 -1.23 -15.98 -11.70
CA GLU A 290 -1.47 -17.25 -11.00
C GLU A 290 -0.22 -17.75 -10.29
N SER A 291 0.95 -17.65 -10.92
CA SER A 291 2.24 -18.04 -10.34
C SER A 291 2.56 -17.19 -9.10
N TYR A 292 2.31 -15.88 -9.15
CA TYR A 292 2.47 -14.97 -8.02
C TYR A 292 1.52 -15.33 -6.87
N CYS A 293 0.27 -15.68 -7.19
CA CYS A 293 -0.71 -16.13 -6.20
C CYS A 293 -0.24 -17.40 -5.48
N LEU A 294 0.18 -18.42 -6.23
CA LEU A 294 0.68 -19.69 -5.65
C LEU A 294 1.92 -19.48 -4.79
N ALA A 295 2.88 -18.66 -5.23
CA ALA A 295 4.06 -18.29 -4.46
C ALA A 295 3.69 -17.56 -3.17
N THR A 296 2.64 -16.73 -3.21
CA THR A 296 2.13 -16.02 -2.03
C THR A 296 1.47 -16.99 -1.05
N TYR A 297 0.67 -17.95 -1.51
CA TYR A 297 0.12 -19.02 -0.67
C TYR A 297 1.22 -19.84 0.00
N GLN A 298 2.27 -20.21 -0.75
CA GLN A 298 3.42 -20.92 -0.19
C GLN A 298 4.09 -20.11 0.95
N THR A 299 4.26 -18.80 0.73
CA THR A 299 4.83 -17.90 1.73
C THR A 299 3.92 -17.79 2.95
N ALA A 300 2.60 -17.63 2.77
CA ALA A 300 1.61 -17.56 3.84
C ALA A 300 1.62 -18.84 4.68
N CYS A 301 1.65 -20.03 4.05
CA CYS A 301 1.75 -21.31 4.75
C CYS A 301 3.03 -21.41 5.59
N ARG A 302 4.15 -20.90 5.08
CA ARG A 302 5.43 -20.88 5.81
C ARG A 302 5.37 -19.95 7.03
N LEU A 303 4.80 -18.76 6.86
CA LEU A 303 4.66 -17.78 7.94
C LEU A 303 3.70 -18.25 9.03
N ASN A 304 2.57 -18.84 8.67
CA ASN A 304 1.62 -19.44 9.63
C ASN A 304 2.26 -20.55 10.49
N LYS A 305 3.35 -21.17 10.01
CA LYS A 305 4.15 -22.15 10.76
C LYS A 305 5.32 -21.52 11.55
N GLY A 306 5.33 -20.21 11.74
CA GLY A 306 6.39 -19.50 12.45
C GLY A 306 7.63 -19.16 11.63
N GLY A 307 7.58 -19.31 10.31
CA GLY A 307 8.62 -18.84 9.40
C GLY A 307 8.75 -17.32 9.41
N LYS A 308 9.84 -16.81 8.84
CA LYS A 308 10.09 -15.36 8.74
C LYS A 308 10.20 -14.93 7.28
N ILE A 309 9.85 -13.68 7.00
CA ILE A 309 10.11 -13.03 5.71
C ILE A 309 11.60 -12.68 5.67
N GLY A 310 12.28 -13.15 4.63
CA GLY A 310 13.70 -12.89 4.39
C GLY A 310 13.94 -12.06 3.13
N ALA A 311 15.17 -12.12 2.63
CA ALA A 311 15.58 -11.40 1.42
C ALA A 311 14.82 -11.85 0.15
N GLU A 312 14.19 -13.02 0.17
CA GLU A 312 13.34 -13.53 -0.91
C GLU A 312 12.12 -12.63 -1.20
N SER A 313 11.69 -11.80 -0.23
CA SER A 313 10.65 -10.80 -0.46
C SER A 313 11.02 -9.77 -1.52
N SER A 314 12.34 -9.58 -1.74
CA SER A 314 12.85 -8.70 -2.81
C SER A 314 12.55 -9.25 -4.21
N THR A 315 12.50 -10.58 -4.39
CA THR A 315 12.11 -11.18 -5.68
C THR A 315 10.64 -10.91 -5.97
N ASN A 316 9.79 -11.01 -4.95
CA ASN A 316 8.36 -10.73 -5.10
C ASN A 316 8.11 -9.27 -5.53
N LYS A 317 8.88 -8.31 -4.95
CA LYS A 317 8.74 -6.90 -5.28
C LYS A 317 9.10 -6.62 -6.75
N ILE A 318 10.18 -7.17 -7.24
CA ILE A 318 10.56 -7.05 -8.65
C ILE A 318 9.46 -7.67 -9.52
N PHE A 319 9.06 -8.90 -9.21
CA PHE A 319 8.10 -9.66 -9.99
C PHE A 319 6.75 -8.93 -10.14
N TRP A 320 6.11 -8.54 -9.03
CA TRP A 320 4.80 -7.92 -9.12
C TRP A 320 4.84 -6.54 -9.79
N SER A 321 5.93 -5.76 -9.62
CA SER A 321 6.03 -4.44 -10.24
C SER A 321 6.22 -4.53 -11.75
N GLU A 322 6.97 -5.51 -12.24
CA GLU A 322 7.15 -5.77 -13.67
C GLU A 322 5.88 -6.39 -14.28
N LEU A 323 5.21 -7.30 -13.56
CA LEU A 323 3.91 -7.86 -13.96
C LEU A 323 2.84 -6.76 -14.14
N ASP A 324 2.74 -5.83 -13.17
CA ASP A 324 1.78 -4.72 -13.24
C ASP A 324 2.00 -3.85 -14.49
N GLN A 325 3.28 -3.49 -14.75
CA GLN A 325 3.64 -2.75 -15.96
C GLN A 325 3.30 -3.51 -17.24
N ASN A 326 3.64 -4.80 -17.31
CA ASN A 326 3.41 -5.63 -18.49
C ASN A 326 1.91 -5.80 -18.78
N MET A 327 1.08 -6.02 -17.77
CA MET A 327 -0.38 -6.12 -17.93
C MET A 327 -0.97 -4.83 -18.51
N HIS A 328 -0.61 -3.69 -17.94
CA HIS A 328 -1.14 -2.41 -18.39
C HIS A 328 -0.59 -2.01 -19.77
N ALA A 329 0.69 -2.25 -20.05
CA ALA A 329 1.25 -2.02 -21.38
C ALA A 329 0.58 -2.90 -22.46
N THR A 330 0.26 -4.15 -22.13
CA THR A 330 -0.50 -5.05 -23.01
C THR A 330 -1.91 -4.51 -23.27
N ALA A 331 -2.58 -3.99 -22.22
CA ALA A 331 -3.90 -3.37 -22.38
C ALA A 331 -3.85 -2.14 -23.30
N MET A 332 -2.83 -1.28 -23.15
CA MET A 332 -2.62 -0.11 -24.02
C MET A 332 -2.44 -0.55 -25.49
N SER A 333 -1.70 -1.65 -25.73
CA SER A 333 -1.52 -2.20 -27.07
C SER A 333 -2.83 -2.73 -27.69
N ILE A 334 -3.70 -3.37 -26.89
CA ILE A 334 -5.02 -3.83 -27.33
C ILE A 334 -5.93 -2.65 -27.68
N LEU A 335 -5.87 -1.57 -26.91
CA LEU A 335 -6.72 -0.40 -27.05
C LEU A 335 -6.30 0.50 -28.23
N GLY A 336 -5.02 0.47 -28.62
CA GLY A 336 -4.49 1.35 -29.67
C GLY A 336 -4.76 2.83 -29.35
N ALA A 337 -5.27 3.61 -30.30
CA ALA A 337 -5.56 5.04 -30.10
C ALA A 337 -6.57 5.33 -28.97
N ARG A 338 -7.42 4.38 -28.62
CA ARG A 338 -8.36 4.52 -27.49
C ARG A 338 -7.67 4.52 -26.12
N ALA A 339 -6.42 4.07 -26.07
CA ALA A 339 -5.61 4.07 -24.84
C ALA A 339 -5.31 5.48 -24.31
N GLU A 340 -5.43 6.51 -25.16
CA GLU A 340 -5.18 7.91 -24.78
C GLU A 340 -6.39 8.58 -24.10
N LEU A 341 -7.53 7.89 -24.01
CA LEU A 341 -8.74 8.45 -23.41
C LEU A 341 -8.66 8.46 -21.88
N LEU A 342 -8.81 9.64 -21.30
CA LEU A 342 -8.94 9.80 -19.85
C LEU A 342 -10.27 9.21 -19.35
N PRO A 343 -10.37 8.79 -18.08
CA PRO A 343 -11.56 8.14 -17.52
C PRO A 343 -12.86 8.91 -17.71
N HIS A 344 -12.80 10.24 -17.70
CA HIS A 344 -13.94 11.14 -17.84
C HIS A 344 -14.26 11.54 -19.31
N ALA A 345 -13.49 11.06 -20.28
CA ALA A 345 -13.78 11.32 -21.68
C ALA A 345 -15.10 10.63 -22.10
N PRO A 346 -15.93 11.26 -22.94
CA PRO A 346 -17.25 10.73 -23.33
C PRO A 346 -17.23 9.30 -23.87
N ASP A 347 -16.16 8.93 -24.58
CA ASP A 347 -16.01 7.60 -25.21
C ASP A 347 -15.10 6.64 -24.41
N ALA A 348 -14.76 7.01 -23.17
CA ALA A 348 -13.83 6.22 -22.36
C ALA A 348 -14.40 4.88 -21.87
N HIS A 349 -15.71 4.78 -21.61
CA HIS A 349 -16.46 3.58 -21.22
C HIS A 349 -15.61 2.43 -20.63
N GLY A 350 -14.96 2.66 -19.47
CA GLY A 350 -14.09 1.70 -18.79
C GLY A 350 -12.67 1.57 -19.38
N VAL A 351 -12.38 2.21 -20.51
CA VAL A 351 -11.06 2.20 -21.15
C VAL A 351 -10.06 3.06 -20.37
N GLY A 352 -10.47 4.24 -19.90
CA GLY A 352 -9.61 5.18 -19.20
C GLY A 352 -8.99 4.64 -17.90
N THR A 353 -9.61 3.65 -17.26
CA THR A 353 -9.02 2.98 -16.09
C THR A 353 -7.74 2.21 -16.42
N TRP A 354 -7.53 1.81 -17.69
CA TRP A 354 -6.29 1.18 -18.12
C TRP A 354 -5.16 2.20 -18.27
N LEU A 355 -5.48 3.41 -18.75
CA LEU A 355 -4.51 4.52 -18.79
C LEU A 355 -4.05 4.89 -17.37
N ASP A 356 -4.97 5.08 -16.43
CA ASP A 356 -4.63 5.37 -15.03
C ASP A 356 -3.75 4.26 -14.44
N GLY A 357 -4.13 3.00 -14.66
CA GLY A 357 -3.36 1.86 -14.22
C GLY A 357 -1.96 1.82 -14.85
N TRP A 358 -1.84 2.15 -16.14
CA TRP A 358 -0.55 2.21 -16.83
C TRP A 358 0.34 3.32 -16.25
N LEU A 359 -0.19 4.53 -16.08
CA LEU A 359 0.53 5.66 -15.49
C LEU A 359 1.01 5.32 -14.07
N PHE A 360 0.14 4.77 -13.23
CA PHE A 360 0.48 4.40 -11.86
C PHE A 360 1.51 3.24 -11.81
N SER A 361 1.41 2.24 -12.69
CA SER A 361 2.31 1.09 -12.72
C SER A 361 3.78 1.48 -12.96
N GLN A 362 4.02 2.64 -13.63
CA GLN A 362 5.38 3.14 -13.86
C GLN A 362 6.12 3.48 -12.57
N SER A 363 5.40 3.80 -11.49
CA SER A 363 5.97 4.04 -10.18
C SER A 363 6.31 2.76 -9.41
N GLY A 364 5.75 1.61 -9.79
CA GLY A 364 5.94 0.32 -9.14
C GLY A 364 7.40 -0.10 -8.95
N PRO A 365 8.29 -0.01 -9.96
CA PRO A 365 9.71 -0.27 -9.80
C PRO A 365 10.46 0.72 -8.91
N ILE A 366 9.86 1.86 -8.56
CA ILE A 366 10.53 2.97 -7.86
C ILE A 366 10.22 2.96 -6.36
N TYR A 367 8.94 2.96 -5.96
CA TYR A 367 8.55 3.05 -4.56
C TYR A 367 8.80 1.73 -3.79
N ALA A 368 8.70 1.76 -2.46
CA ALA A 368 8.93 0.61 -1.57
C ALA A 368 10.33 -0.04 -1.75
N GLY A 369 11.34 0.78 -2.04
CA GLY A 369 12.68 0.36 -2.44
C GLY A 369 12.74 -0.02 -3.92
N THR A 370 13.57 0.69 -4.68
CA THR A 370 13.65 0.50 -6.15
C THR A 370 14.00 -0.94 -6.53
N ASN A 371 13.65 -1.36 -7.74
CA ASN A 371 14.02 -2.69 -8.23
C ASN A 371 15.53 -2.89 -8.23
N GLU A 372 16.33 -1.83 -8.43
CA GLU A 372 17.80 -1.85 -8.33
C GLU A 372 18.25 -2.17 -6.91
N VAL A 373 17.65 -1.51 -5.89
CA VAL A 373 17.92 -1.81 -4.47
C VAL A 373 17.51 -3.24 -4.15
N GLN A 374 16.38 -3.72 -4.66
CA GLN A 374 15.95 -5.12 -4.46
C GLN A 374 16.94 -6.10 -5.08
N ARG A 375 17.45 -5.83 -6.30
CA ARG A 375 18.49 -6.66 -6.94
C ARG A 375 19.78 -6.69 -6.12
N ASN A 376 20.19 -5.57 -5.53
CA ASN A 376 21.33 -5.54 -4.62
C ASN A 376 21.09 -6.40 -3.37
N ILE A 377 19.91 -6.31 -2.76
CA ILE A 377 19.54 -7.16 -1.61
C ILE A 377 19.62 -8.65 -1.97
N ILE A 378 19.10 -9.04 -3.14
CA ILE A 378 19.18 -10.41 -3.64
C ILE A 378 20.66 -10.82 -3.83
N ALA A 379 21.44 -10.00 -4.51
CA ALA A 379 22.85 -10.27 -4.77
C ALA A 379 23.63 -10.48 -3.46
N GLU A 380 23.52 -9.53 -2.54
CA GLU A 380 24.29 -9.57 -1.29
C GLU A 380 23.79 -10.64 -0.31
N ARG A 381 22.45 -10.73 -0.08
CA ARG A 381 21.90 -11.52 1.01
C ARG A 381 21.42 -12.91 0.62
N MET A 382 21.08 -13.14 -0.65
CA MET A 382 20.65 -14.46 -1.13
C MET A 382 21.78 -15.18 -1.86
N LEU A 383 22.55 -14.46 -2.70
CA LEU A 383 23.62 -15.05 -3.51
C LEU A 383 25.00 -14.92 -2.88
N GLY A 384 25.15 -14.15 -1.77
CA GLY A 384 26.42 -13.98 -1.08
C GLY A 384 27.46 -13.20 -1.91
N MET A 385 27.02 -12.38 -2.85
CA MET A 385 27.93 -11.57 -3.67
C MET A 385 28.52 -10.41 -2.84
N PRO A 386 29.74 -9.97 -3.14
CA PRO A 386 30.36 -8.84 -2.46
C PRO A 386 29.59 -7.54 -2.74
N ARG A 387 29.67 -6.61 -1.78
CA ARG A 387 29.16 -5.24 -1.92
C ARG A 387 30.01 -4.44 -2.88
#